data_46be92ae937ab8e6305e4ed7eea5a70e
#
_entry.id   46be92ae937ab8e6305e4ed7eea5a70e
#
_cell.length_a   1.000
_cell.length_b   1.000
_cell.length_c   1.000
_cell.angle_alpha   90.00
_cell.angle_beta   90.00
_cell.angle_gamma   90.00
#
_symmetry.space_group_name_H-M   'P 1'
#
loop_
_entity.id
_entity.type
_entity.pdbx_description
1 polymer ?
#
loop_
_entity_poly.entity_id
_entity_poly.type
_entity_poly.pdbx_seq_one_letter_code
_entity_poly.pdbx_strand_id
1 'polypeptide(L)'
;MVFARQPGTFAVVFDHSGRDAPLTIASIAGRHFFGHGVFSADGALLYATENDFDNAAGVVGVYDARAKFSRVGEFPTYGMGPHELLLLGDGRTIAVANGGIETHPDYGRAELNIATMKPSYVLIDRVTGDLIEKHELPAALHQLSIRHMDTDPSGTVWFGCQYRGPGTDRPLLVGRAVRGKELQLLDMPQDVLSGFRNYIGSVAANPAAGTVAVSSPEGNSLVVLDAASGRVVANSALVEVCGVAPDGTGFMATTGAGEIVEGSGATRSEPDYVWDNHMLRIEQAA
;
A
#
# COMPACT_ATOMS: atom_id res chain seq x y z
N MET A 1 6.86 11.72 -5.49
CA MET A 1 7.73 11.59 -4.30
C MET A 1 8.13 10.15 -4.12
N VAL A 2 9.33 9.89 -3.59
CA VAL A 2 9.84 8.55 -3.24
C VAL A 2 10.32 8.60 -1.80
N PHE A 3 9.92 7.63 -1.00
CA PHE A 3 10.34 7.51 0.40
C PHE A 3 11.52 6.55 0.52
N ALA A 4 12.47 6.87 1.39
CA ALA A 4 13.51 5.94 1.74
C ALA A 4 12.90 4.71 2.43
N ARG A 5 13.43 3.54 2.09
CA ARG A 5 12.99 2.28 2.72
C ARG A 5 13.40 2.26 4.19
N GLN A 6 12.51 1.76 5.05
CA GLN A 6 12.78 1.58 6.49
C GLN A 6 14.16 0.93 6.74
N PRO A 7 14.96 1.45 7.68
CA PRO A 7 14.69 2.54 8.62
C PRO A 7 15.04 3.95 8.09
N GLY A 8 14.90 4.19 6.80
CA GLY A 8 15.26 5.46 6.19
C GLY A 8 14.43 6.63 6.72
N THR A 9 15.09 7.76 6.98
CA THR A 9 14.54 8.95 7.62
C THR A 9 14.33 10.10 6.64
N PHE A 10 14.30 9.82 5.33
CA PHE A 10 14.12 10.86 4.32
C PHE A 10 13.16 10.44 3.21
N ALA A 11 12.67 11.41 2.49
CA ALA A 11 11.97 11.23 1.22
C ALA A 11 12.52 12.22 0.19
N VAL A 12 12.41 11.88 -1.10
CA VAL A 12 12.80 12.73 -2.20
C VAL A 12 11.58 13.12 -3.01
N VAL A 13 11.38 14.43 -3.15
CA VAL A 13 10.38 15.02 -4.04
C VAL A 13 11.07 15.40 -5.33
N PHE A 14 10.51 15.02 -6.46
CA PHE A 14 10.99 15.41 -7.77
C PHE A 14 9.85 15.82 -8.69
N ASP A 15 10.11 16.76 -9.56
CA ASP A 15 9.19 17.10 -10.65
C ASP A 15 9.30 16.03 -11.75
N HIS A 16 8.17 15.40 -12.10
CA HIS A 16 8.15 14.38 -13.15
C HIS A 16 8.60 14.92 -14.53
N SER A 17 8.52 16.22 -14.76
CA SER A 17 9.00 16.85 -15.99
C SER A 17 10.53 17.09 -15.98
N GLY A 18 11.19 16.88 -14.83
CA GLY A 18 12.64 17.08 -14.67
C GLY A 18 13.11 18.53 -14.71
N ARG A 19 12.19 19.51 -14.65
CA ARG A 19 12.55 20.94 -14.71
C ARG A 19 13.14 21.47 -13.42
N ASP A 20 12.66 20.94 -12.31
CA ASP A 20 13.10 21.34 -10.97
C ASP A 20 14.08 20.32 -10.38
N ALA A 21 15.05 20.81 -9.63
CA ALA A 21 15.98 19.94 -8.90
C ALA A 21 15.24 19.16 -7.81
N PRO A 22 15.59 17.89 -7.58
CA PRO A 22 14.98 17.11 -6.51
C PRO A 22 15.17 17.76 -5.14
N LEU A 23 14.13 17.73 -4.32
CA LEU A 23 14.13 18.19 -2.94
C LEU A 23 14.13 17.00 -1.99
N THR A 24 15.10 16.93 -1.08
CA THR A 24 15.10 15.95 0.00
C THR A 24 14.45 16.55 1.23
N ILE A 25 13.49 15.82 1.81
CA ILE A 25 12.87 16.14 3.11
C ILE A 25 13.23 15.06 4.11
N ALA A 26 13.54 15.46 5.35
CA ALA A 26 13.84 14.54 6.43
C ALA A 26 12.61 14.35 7.34
N SER A 27 12.48 13.16 7.92
CA SER A 27 11.56 12.95 9.04
C SER A 27 12.04 13.71 10.27
N ILE A 28 11.13 14.03 11.18
CA ILE A 28 11.51 14.65 12.46
C ILE A 28 12.13 13.60 13.40
N ALA A 29 12.80 14.07 14.46
CA ALA A 29 13.36 13.18 15.48
C ALA A 29 12.28 12.25 16.07
N GLY A 30 12.61 11.00 16.35
CA GLY A 30 11.68 9.98 16.87
C GLY A 30 10.74 9.41 15.78
N ARG A 31 10.94 9.74 14.50
CA ARG A 31 10.09 9.29 13.39
C ARG A 31 10.91 8.74 12.23
N HIS A 32 10.35 7.79 11.51
CA HIS A 32 10.75 7.45 10.15
C HIS A 32 9.52 7.27 9.25
N PHE A 33 9.69 7.46 7.95
CA PHE A 33 8.63 7.19 6.98
C PHE A 33 8.41 5.69 6.82
N PHE A 34 7.15 5.29 6.53
CA PHE A 34 6.82 3.90 6.20
C PHE A 34 6.76 3.60 4.69
N GLY A 35 6.94 4.62 3.85
CA GLY A 35 7.08 4.42 2.42
C GLY A 35 5.91 4.91 1.57
N HIS A 36 4.81 5.33 2.17
CA HIS A 36 3.62 5.77 1.46
C HIS A 36 3.18 7.18 1.83
N GLY A 37 2.57 7.85 0.84
CA GLY A 37 1.99 9.17 1.02
C GLY A 37 1.00 9.50 -0.10
N VAL A 38 0.06 10.39 0.20
CA VAL A 38 -0.96 10.87 -0.75
C VAL A 38 -1.10 12.39 -0.65
N PHE A 39 -1.32 13.03 -1.78
CA PHE A 39 -1.61 14.46 -1.82
C PHE A 39 -3.08 14.72 -1.55
N SER A 40 -3.38 15.89 -0.96
CA SER A 40 -4.75 16.44 -0.98
C SER A 40 -5.18 16.68 -2.43
N ALA A 41 -6.50 16.70 -2.68
CA ALA A 41 -7.05 16.86 -4.03
C ALA A 41 -6.58 18.13 -4.75
N ASP A 42 -6.26 19.20 -4.01
CA ASP A 42 -5.71 20.46 -4.53
C ASP A 42 -4.17 20.49 -4.60
N GLY A 43 -3.50 19.37 -4.24
CA GLY A 43 -2.05 19.24 -4.21
C GLY A 43 -1.35 20.10 -3.14
N ALA A 44 -2.08 20.76 -2.25
CA ALA A 44 -1.51 21.68 -1.28
C ALA A 44 -0.84 20.98 -0.09
N LEU A 45 -1.39 19.86 0.32
CA LEU A 45 -0.89 19.06 1.43
C LEU A 45 -0.47 17.67 0.96
N LEU A 46 0.58 17.16 1.58
CA LEU A 46 0.97 15.75 1.51
C LEU A 46 0.71 15.12 2.87
N TYR A 47 0.08 13.96 2.87
CA TYR A 47 -0.09 13.09 4.01
C TYR A 47 0.85 11.90 3.85
N ALA A 48 1.68 11.60 4.84
CA ALA A 48 2.65 10.51 4.77
C ALA A 48 2.52 9.59 5.99
N THR A 49 2.66 8.29 5.78
CA THR A 49 2.73 7.32 6.88
C THR A 49 4.08 7.43 7.58
N GLU A 50 4.03 7.58 8.91
CA GLU A 50 5.21 7.67 9.76
C GLU A 50 5.11 6.70 10.94
N ASN A 51 6.26 6.24 11.43
CA ASN A 51 6.40 5.48 12.66
C ASN A 51 6.89 6.38 13.78
N ASP A 52 6.11 6.53 14.82
CA ASP A 52 6.56 6.97 16.14
C ASP A 52 7.16 5.77 16.85
N PHE A 53 8.43 5.51 16.60
CA PHE A 53 9.04 4.27 17.04
C PHE A 53 9.29 4.22 18.56
N ASP A 54 9.47 5.36 19.22
CA ASP A 54 9.63 5.42 20.68
C ASP A 54 8.33 5.07 21.42
N ASN A 55 7.17 5.38 20.81
CA ASN A 55 5.85 5.12 21.38
C ASN A 55 5.14 3.92 20.73
N ALA A 56 5.78 3.23 19.77
CA ALA A 56 5.21 2.13 19.01
C ALA A 56 3.86 2.49 18.38
N ALA A 57 3.73 3.71 17.83
CA ALA A 57 2.49 4.27 17.32
C ALA A 57 2.60 4.68 15.84
N GLY A 58 1.54 4.44 15.09
CA GLY A 58 1.41 4.93 13.73
C GLY A 58 0.92 6.37 13.69
N VAL A 59 1.51 7.16 12.81
CA VAL A 59 1.19 8.58 12.64
C VAL A 59 1.01 8.89 11.15
N VAL A 60 0.12 9.82 10.82
CA VAL A 60 0.09 10.51 9.53
C VAL A 60 0.74 11.87 9.72
N GLY A 61 1.91 12.07 9.13
CA GLY A 61 2.54 13.37 9.04
C GLY A 61 1.90 14.23 7.96
N VAL A 62 1.69 15.51 8.25
CA VAL A 62 1.10 16.49 7.32
C VAL A 62 2.15 17.50 6.89
N TYR A 63 2.33 17.65 5.58
CA TYR A 63 3.36 18.48 4.96
C TYR A 63 2.74 19.48 3.99
N ASP A 64 3.14 20.77 4.08
CA ASP A 64 2.72 21.80 3.15
C ASP A 64 3.58 21.75 1.88
N ALA A 65 3.01 21.29 0.77
CA ALA A 65 3.70 21.17 -0.51
C ALA A 65 4.12 22.54 -1.08
N ARG A 66 3.40 23.62 -0.74
CA ARG A 66 3.70 24.98 -1.19
C ARG A 66 4.84 25.63 -0.38
N ALA A 67 5.09 25.12 0.82
CA ALA A 67 6.16 25.56 1.72
C ALA A 67 7.33 24.57 1.74
N LYS A 68 7.75 24.08 0.58
CA LYS A 68 8.86 23.11 0.40
C LYS A 68 8.69 21.86 1.27
N PHE A 69 7.45 21.38 1.38
CA PHE A 69 7.10 20.22 2.21
C PHE A 69 7.49 20.37 3.68
N SER A 70 7.38 21.60 4.21
CA SER A 70 7.52 21.80 5.65
C SER A 70 6.42 21.05 6.39
N ARG A 71 6.79 20.34 7.47
CA ARG A 71 5.83 19.60 8.30
C ARG A 71 4.98 20.58 9.10
N VAL A 72 3.67 20.51 8.94
CA VAL A 72 2.70 21.45 9.54
C VAL A 72 1.80 20.82 10.61
N GLY A 73 1.83 19.48 10.72
CA GLY A 73 1.04 18.79 11.74
C GLY A 73 1.17 17.27 11.65
N GLU A 74 0.44 16.59 12.51
CA GLU A 74 0.28 15.15 12.50
C GLU A 74 -1.04 14.76 13.15
N PHE A 75 -1.49 13.53 12.89
CA PHE A 75 -2.56 12.87 13.63
C PHE A 75 -2.34 11.35 13.69
N PRO A 76 -2.91 10.67 14.71
CA PRO A 76 -2.69 9.25 14.88
C PRO A 76 -3.34 8.43 13.75
N THR A 77 -2.74 7.28 13.40
CA THR A 77 -3.39 6.28 12.55
C THR A 77 -4.29 5.33 13.34
N TYR A 78 -4.41 5.53 14.65
CA TYR A 78 -5.18 4.67 15.55
C TYR A 78 -4.75 3.19 15.52
N GLY A 79 -3.52 2.94 15.09
CA GLY A 79 -2.91 1.62 14.98
C GLY A 79 -1.39 1.70 14.96
N MET A 80 -0.76 0.59 14.66
CA MET A 80 0.68 0.43 14.63
C MET A 80 1.15 0.01 13.25
N GLY A 81 2.32 0.48 12.83
CA GLY A 81 2.92 0.12 11.56
C GLY A 81 2.05 0.51 10.35
N PRO A 82 1.70 1.81 10.18
CA PRO A 82 0.86 2.28 9.07
C PRO A 82 1.60 2.10 7.76
N HIS A 83 1.24 1.07 7.00
CA HIS A 83 1.97 0.73 5.79
C HIS A 83 1.56 1.62 4.63
N GLU A 84 0.27 1.72 4.33
CA GLU A 84 -0.23 2.52 3.23
C GLU A 84 -1.42 3.40 3.65
N LEU A 85 -1.62 4.48 2.92
CA LEU A 85 -2.78 5.35 3.07
C LEU A 85 -3.30 5.80 1.70
N LEU A 86 -4.61 6.00 1.61
CA LEU A 86 -5.31 6.49 0.43
C LEU A 86 -6.19 7.69 0.79
N LEU A 87 -6.26 8.69 -0.08
CA LEU A 87 -7.32 9.70 -0.01
C LEU A 87 -8.52 9.18 -0.80
N LEU A 88 -9.65 8.99 -0.14
CA LEU A 88 -10.86 8.50 -0.79
C LEU A 88 -11.51 9.55 -1.71
N GLY A 89 -12.41 9.11 -2.57
CA GLY A 89 -13.03 9.93 -3.60
C GLY A 89 -13.85 11.13 -3.09
N ASP A 90 -14.20 11.17 -1.79
CA ASP A 90 -14.81 12.32 -1.15
C ASP A 90 -13.83 13.49 -0.88
N GLY A 91 -12.54 13.28 -1.13
CA GLY A 91 -11.46 14.24 -0.91
C GLY A 91 -11.26 14.64 0.56
N ARG A 92 -11.89 13.93 1.49
CA ARG A 92 -11.86 14.22 2.93
C ARG A 92 -11.44 13.03 3.79
N THR A 93 -11.82 11.84 3.42
CA THR A 93 -11.52 10.63 4.19
C THR A 93 -10.19 10.05 3.77
N ILE A 94 -9.29 9.81 4.72
CA ILE A 94 -8.08 9.01 4.54
C ILE A 94 -8.34 7.60 5.06
N ALA A 95 -8.10 6.60 4.20
CA ALA A 95 -8.03 5.20 4.60
C ALA A 95 -6.58 4.84 4.94
N VAL A 96 -6.35 4.12 6.02
CA VAL A 96 -5.02 3.69 6.47
C VAL A 96 -4.99 2.19 6.71
N ALA A 97 -4.01 1.50 6.13
CA ALA A 97 -3.66 0.12 6.44
C ALA A 97 -2.60 0.10 7.55
N ASN A 98 -2.99 -0.19 8.77
CA ASN A 98 -2.06 -0.46 9.86
C ASN A 98 -1.66 -1.94 9.81
N GLY A 99 -0.40 -2.23 9.50
CA GLY A 99 0.09 -3.61 9.43
C GLY A 99 0.21 -4.30 10.79
N GLY A 100 0.13 -3.56 11.88
CA GLY A 100 0.15 -4.09 13.23
C GLY A 100 1.53 -4.54 13.72
N ILE A 101 2.60 -4.23 12.98
CA ILE A 101 3.96 -4.66 13.28
C ILE A 101 4.71 -3.52 13.94
N GLU A 102 5.29 -3.82 15.10
CA GLU A 102 6.22 -2.95 15.81
C GLU A 102 7.61 -3.08 15.21
N THR A 103 8.23 -1.94 14.88
CA THR A 103 9.60 -1.85 14.39
C THR A 103 10.30 -0.68 15.03
N HIS A 104 11.61 -0.81 15.27
CA HIS A 104 12.44 0.25 15.82
C HIS A 104 13.78 0.30 15.08
N PRO A 105 14.33 1.50 14.76
CA PRO A 105 15.57 1.63 14.00
C PRO A 105 16.76 0.89 14.60
N ASP A 106 16.88 0.82 15.93
CA ASP A 106 17.97 0.14 16.63
C ASP A 106 18.01 -1.38 16.38
N TYR A 107 16.89 -1.94 15.97
CA TYR A 107 16.75 -3.37 15.63
C TYR A 107 16.66 -3.62 14.11
N GLY A 108 16.96 -2.61 13.28
CA GLY A 108 16.94 -2.71 11.84
C GLY A 108 15.53 -3.03 11.31
N ARG A 109 15.38 -4.21 10.71
CA ARG A 109 14.09 -4.68 10.15
C ARG A 109 13.40 -5.74 11.01
N ALA A 110 13.86 -5.96 12.24
CA ALA A 110 13.23 -6.93 13.14
C ALA A 110 11.77 -6.53 13.43
N GLU A 111 10.90 -7.52 13.40
CA GLU A 111 9.50 -7.41 13.76
C GLU A 111 9.35 -7.80 15.23
N LEU A 112 9.03 -6.82 16.10
CA LEU A 112 9.22 -6.96 17.55
C LEU A 112 8.02 -7.57 18.28
N ASN A 113 6.83 -7.60 17.64
CA ASN A 113 5.57 -7.96 18.30
C ASN A 113 4.72 -9.01 17.54
N ILE A 114 5.32 -9.91 16.79
CA ILE A 114 4.60 -10.86 15.92
C ILE A 114 3.51 -11.63 16.67
N ALA A 115 3.76 -12.03 17.90
CA ALA A 115 2.79 -12.77 18.72
C ALA A 115 1.60 -11.92 19.20
N THR A 116 1.72 -10.61 19.17
CA THR A 116 0.73 -9.65 19.69
C THR A 116 0.31 -8.60 18.66
N MET A 117 0.55 -8.86 17.37
CA MET A 117 0.14 -7.97 16.27
C MET A 117 -1.36 -7.66 16.34
N LYS A 118 -1.70 -6.42 15.96
CA LYS A 118 -3.09 -5.97 15.82
C LYS A 118 -3.26 -5.17 14.53
N PRO A 119 -3.30 -5.86 13.38
CA PRO A 119 -3.56 -5.20 12.10
C PRO A 119 -4.95 -4.57 12.10
N SER A 120 -5.06 -3.38 11.51
CA SER A 120 -6.34 -2.70 11.42
C SER A 120 -6.45 -1.88 10.12
N TYR A 121 -7.67 -1.73 9.65
CA TYR A 121 -8.07 -0.78 8.64
C TYR A 121 -8.79 0.38 9.31
N VAL A 122 -8.41 1.60 8.99
CA VAL A 122 -8.91 2.79 9.67
C VAL A 122 -9.33 3.86 8.67
N LEU A 123 -10.45 4.54 8.94
CA LEU A 123 -10.88 5.75 8.24
C LEU A 123 -10.73 6.96 9.16
N ILE A 124 -10.10 8.01 8.65
CA ILE A 124 -9.75 9.23 9.40
C ILE A 124 -10.24 10.45 8.62
N ASP A 125 -10.80 11.42 9.29
CA ASP A 125 -11.07 12.75 8.73
C ASP A 125 -9.74 13.52 8.59
N ARG A 126 -9.31 13.81 7.37
CA ARG A 126 -8.01 14.48 7.11
C ARG A 126 -7.92 15.92 7.62
N VAL A 127 -9.07 16.55 7.92
CA VAL A 127 -9.11 17.94 8.37
C VAL A 127 -8.96 18.04 9.89
N THR A 128 -9.64 17.15 10.61
CA THR A 128 -9.63 17.17 12.10
C THR A 128 -8.68 16.12 12.69
N GLY A 129 -8.33 15.08 11.95
CA GLY A 129 -7.59 13.93 12.45
C GLY A 129 -8.46 12.93 13.21
N ASP A 130 -9.78 13.15 13.27
CA ASP A 130 -10.69 12.31 14.04
C ASP A 130 -10.89 10.94 13.39
N LEU A 131 -10.99 9.91 14.24
CA LEU A 131 -11.34 8.56 13.84
C LEU A 131 -12.80 8.53 13.35
N ILE A 132 -13.01 8.04 12.12
CA ILE A 132 -14.34 7.80 11.56
C ILE A 132 -14.75 6.34 11.79
N GLU A 133 -13.89 5.40 11.40
CA GLU A 133 -14.11 3.96 11.54
C GLU A 133 -12.79 3.25 11.84
N LYS A 134 -12.85 2.16 12.60
CA LYS A 134 -11.73 1.24 12.81
C LYS A 134 -12.23 -0.20 12.76
N HIS A 135 -11.59 -1.01 11.94
CA HIS A 135 -11.86 -2.42 11.79
C HIS A 135 -10.59 -3.22 12.06
N GLU A 136 -10.67 -4.20 12.93
CA GLU A 136 -9.60 -5.16 13.22
C GLU A 136 -9.98 -6.52 12.62
N LEU A 137 -8.98 -7.29 12.22
CA LEU A 137 -9.20 -8.66 11.80
C LEU A 137 -9.53 -9.54 13.01
N PRO A 138 -10.25 -10.67 12.82
CA PRO A 138 -10.48 -11.63 13.89
C PRO A 138 -9.19 -12.02 14.60
N ALA A 139 -9.23 -12.25 15.92
CA ALA A 139 -8.05 -12.57 16.73
C ALA A 139 -7.25 -13.77 16.21
N ALA A 140 -7.90 -14.74 15.58
CA ALA A 140 -7.23 -15.87 14.93
C ALA A 140 -6.35 -15.46 13.74
N LEU A 141 -6.56 -14.27 13.18
CA LEU A 141 -5.82 -13.70 12.05
C LEU A 141 -4.90 -12.52 12.49
N HIS A 142 -4.54 -12.44 13.76
CA HIS A 142 -3.72 -11.35 14.30
C HIS A 142 -2.36 -11.19 13.58
N GLN A 143 -1.83 -12.24 12.95
CA GLN A 143 -0.58 -12.21 12.18
C GLN A 143 -0.79 -11.89 10.69
N LEU A 144 -2.00 -11.54 10.27
CA LEU A 144 -2.32 -11.16 8.89
C LEU A 144 -2.19 -9.64 8.71
N SER A 145 -0.98 -9.18 8.39
CA SER A 145 -0.63 -7.76 8.26
C SER A 145 -1.31 -7.14 7.05
N ILE A 146 -2.22 -6.17 7.24
CA ILE A 146 -2.83 -5.38 6.16
C ILE A 146 -1.79 -4.41 5.62
N ARG A 147 -1.58 -4.39 4.29
CA ARG A 147 -0.48 -3.65 3.68
C ARG A 147 -0.93 -2.73 2.55
N HIS A 148 -0.98 -3.26 1.32
CA HIS A 148 -1.24 -2.51 0.10
C HIS A 148 -2.73 -2.35 -0.14
N MET A 149 -3.11 -1.18 -0.65
CA MET A 149 -4.50 -0.84 -0.91
C MET A 149 -4.66 -0.10 -2.24
N ASP A 150 -5.83 -0.24 -2.83
CA ASP A 150 -6.33 0.67 -3.87
C ASP A 150 -7.85 0.77 -3.77
N THR A 151 -8.44 1.77 -4.43
CA THR A 151 -9.89 2.00 -4.40
C THR A 151 -10.50 1.91 -5.80
N ASP A 152 -11.65 1.27 -5.90
CA ASP A 152 -12.43 1.26 -7.12
C ASP A 152 -13.43 2.43 -7.19
N PRO A 153 -14.06 2.70 -8.34
CA PRO A 153 -15.00 3.80 -8.50
C PRO A 153 -16.25 3.73 -7.61
N SER A 154 -16.56 2.57 -7.06
CA SER A 154 -17.67 2.42 -6.10
C SER A 154 -17.32 2.93 -4.70
N GLY A 155 -16.06 3.26 -4.46
CA GLY A 155 -15.51 3.61 -3.15
C GLY A 155 -15.17 2.40 -2.28
N THR A 156 -15.19 1.19 -2.85
CA THR A 156 -14.67 0.00 -2.18
C THR A 156 -13.14 0.08 -2.14
N VAL A 157 -12.56 -0.07 -0.96
CA VAL A 157 -11.11 -0.20 -0.79
C VAL A 157 -10.73 -1.67 -0.83
N TRP A 158 -9.87 -2.03 -1.76
CA TRP A 158 -9.28 -3.36 -1.88
C TRP A 158 -7.96 -3.37 -1.13
N PHE A 159 -7.68 -4.44 -0.40
CA PHE A 159 -6.44 -4.55 0.34
C PHE A 159 -5.78 -5.92 0.21
N GLY A 160 -4.46 -5.91 0.21
CA GLY A 160 -3.61 -7.08 0.21
C GLY A 160 -2.87 -7.21 1.55
N CYS A 161 -2.70 -8.46 2.00
CA CYS A 161 -2.07 -8.80 3.26
C CYS A 161 -0.76 -9.56 3.08
N GLN A 162 0.08 -9.49 4.11
CA GLN A 162 1.25 -10.35 4.27
C GLN A 162 1.08 -11.13 5.58
N TYR A 163 1.14 -12.44 5.52
CA TYR A 163 0.98 -13.28 6.70
C TYR A 163 2.32 -13.53 7.39
N ARG A 164 2.36 -13.29 8.70
CA ARG A 164 3.55 -13.41 9.56
C ARG A 164 3.52 -14.63 10.48
N GLY A 165 2.53 -15.48 10.32
CA GLY A 165 2.41 -16.76 11.03
C GLY A 165 3.15 -17.90 10.34
N PRO A 166 2.86 -19.15 10.73
CA PRO A 166 3.51 -20.34 10.17
C PRO A 166 3.43 -20.41 8.64
N GLY A 167 4.56 -20.64 7.98
CA GLY A 167 4.64 -20.69 6.51
C GLY A 167 3.85 -21.83 5.86
N THR A 168 3.31 -22.78 6.65
CA THR A 168 2.41 -23.84 6.21
C THR A 168 0.96 -23.41 6.09
N ASP A 169 0.60 -22.34 6.79
CA ASP A 169 -0.77 -21.84 6.77
C ASP A 169 -1.08 -21.13 5.44
N ARG A 170 -2.35 -21.11 5.09
CA ARG A 170 -2.82 -20.48 3.84
C ARG A 170 -4.05 -19.63 4.13
N PRO A 171 -3.90 -18.51 4.90
CA PRO A 171 -5.02 -17.62 5.12
C PRO A 171 -5.41 -16.89 3.84
N LEU A 172 -6.61 -16.36 3.81
CA LEU A 172 -7.06 -15.44 2.76
C LEU A 172 -6.23 -14.14 2.86
N LEU A 173 -5.61 -13.74 1.75
CA LEU A 173 -4.66 -12.61 1.73
C LEU A 173 -5.22 -11.35 1.10
N VAL A 174 -6.33 -11.43 0.41
CA VAL A 174 -6.96 -10.30 -0.27
C VAL A 174 -8.32 -10.05 0.33
N GLY A 175 -8.64 -8.79 0.55
CA GLY A 175 -9.92 -8.40 1.10
C GLY A 175 -10.42 -7.09 0.53
N ARG A 176 -11.62 -6.72 0.96
CA ARG A 176 -12.24 -5.43 0.63
C ARG A 176 -12.91 -4.82 1.84
N ALA A 177 -12.87 -3.50 1.90
CA ALA A 177 -13.52 -2.68 2.91
C ALA A 177 -14.54 -1.76 2.24
N VAL A 178 -15.75 -1.74 2.75
CA VAL A 178 -16.82 -0.84 2.35
C VAL A 178 -17.22 -0.06 3.59
N ARG A 179 -17.28 1.27 3.49
CA ARG A 179 -17.63 2.14 4.63
C ARG A 179 -18.92 1.69 5.31
N GLY A 180 -18.90 1.59 6.64
CA GLY A 180 -20.01 1.12 7.46
C GLY A 180 -20.23 -0.39 7.44
N LYS A 181 -19.30 -1.19 6.89
CA LYS A 181 -19.38 -2.66 6.87
C LYS A 181 -18.11 -3.28 7.43
N GLU A 182 -18.24 -4.51 7.96
CA GLU A 182 -17.08 -5.31 8.37
C GLU A 182 -16.16 -5.62 7.19
N LEU A 183 -14.87 -5.83 7.48
CA LEU A 183 -13.89 -6.24 6.48
C LEU A 183 -14.28 -7.62 5.90
N GLN A 184 -14.21 -7.74 4.61
CA GLN A 184 -14.45 -9.00 3.91
C GLN A 184 -13.14 -9.53 3.31
N LEU A 185 -12.66 -10.65 3.83
CA LEU A 185 -11.61 -11.43 3.15
C LEU A 185 -12.25 -12.27 2.05
N LEU A 186 -11.57 -12.38 0.91
CA LEU A 186 -12.11 -13.02 -0.29
C LEU A 186 -11.65 -14.47 -0.37
N ASP A 187 -12.62 -15.38 -0.52
CA ASP A 187 -12.34 -16.79 -0.79
C ASP A 187 -11.78 -16.96 -2.21
N MET A 188 -10.77 -17.81 -2.33
CA MET A 188 -10.06 -18.06 -3.58
C MET A 188 -9.72 -19.54 -3.74
N PRO A 189 -9.52 -20.03 -4.98
CA PRO A 189 -9.03 -21.39 -5.21
C PRO A 189 -7.72 -21.66 -4.44
N GLN A 190 -7.58 -22.87 -3.91
CA GLN A 190 -6.45 -23.26 -3.06
C GLN A 190 -5.09 -23.19 -3.78
N ASP A 191 -5.05 -23.41 -5.07
CA ASP A 191 -3.86 -23.24 -5.91
C ASP A 191 -3.44 -21.77 -6.00
N VAL A 192 -4.40 -20.84 -6.10
CA VAL A 192 -4.15 -19.39 -6.08
C VAL A 192 -3.60 -18.97 -4.71
N LEU A 193 -4.26 -19.36 -3.61
CA LEU A 193 -3.79 -19.05 -2.25
C LEU A 193 -2.37 -19.60 -2.00
N SER A 194 -2.11 -20.83 -2.40
CA SER A 194 -0.79 -21.44 -2.28
C SER A 194 0.25 -20.73 -3.16
N GLY A 195 -0.18 -20.25 -4.33
CA GLY A 195 0.63 -19.50 -5.27
C GLY A 195 1.14 -18.17 -4.71
N PHE A 196 0.39 -17.52 -3.83
CA PHE A 196 0.83 -16.26 -3.21
C PHE A 196 1.97 -16.39 -2.19
N ARG A 197 2.26 -17.58 -1.68
CA ARG A 197 3.28 -17.80 -0.63
C ARG A 197 3.16 -16.82 0.54
N ASN A 198 1.93 -16.57 0.98
CA ASN A 198 1.61 -15.70 2.12
C ASN A 198 1.99 -14.22 1.96
N TYR A 199 2.16 -13.74 0.72
CA TYR A 199 2.64 -12.39 0.47
C TYR A 199 1.89 -11.73 -0.70
N ILE A 200 1.24 -10.59 -0.45
CA ILE A 200 0.74 -9.68 -1.50
C ILE A 200 1.65 -8.44 -1.51
N GLY A 201 2.21 -8.13 -2.67
CA GLY A 201 3.17 -7.04 -2.88
C GLY A 201 2.56 -5.76 -3.46
N SER A 202 1.47 -5.87 -4.22
CA SER A 202 0.78 -4.71 -4.81
C SER A 202 -0.69 -5.01 -5.01
N VAL A 203 -1.50 -3.96 -4.98
CA VAL A 203 -2.95 -3.99 -5.30
C VAL A 203 -3.21 -2.82 -6.25
N ALA A 204 -3.93 -3.06 -7.34
CA ALA A 204 -4.31 -2.02 -8.29
C ALA A 204 -5.71 -2.26 -8.84
N ALA A 205 -6.59 -1.27 -8.73
CA ALA A 205 -7.93 -1.29 -9.32
C ALA A 205 -7.90 -0.70 -10.73
N ASN A 206 -8.56 -1.36 -11.68
CA ASN A 206 -8.73 -0.86 -13.05
C ASN A 206 -10.19 -0.52 -13.33
N PRO A 207 -10.57 0.76 -13.23
CA PRO A 207 -11.94 1.20 -13.48
C PRO A 207 -12.42 0.90 -14.90
N ALA A 208 -11.53 0.95 -15.90
CA ALA A 208 -11.88 0.73 -17.30
C ALA A 208 -12.32 -0.70 -17.58
N ALA A 209 -11.83 -1.66 -16.81
CA ALA A 209 -12.16 -3.07 -16.96
C ALA A 209 -13.08 -3.62 -15.84
N GLY A 210 -13.32 -2.86 -14.77
CA GLY A 210 -14.03 -3.35 -13.59
C GLY A 210 -13.30 -4.49 -12.89
N THR A 211 -11.97 -4.44 -12.86
CA THR A 211 -11.11 -5.50 -12.31
C THR A 211 -10.12 -4.95 -11.30
N VAL A 212 -9.57 -5.84 -10.47
CA VAL A 212 -8.49 -5.53 -9.52
C VAL A 212 -7.38 -6.54 -9.69
N ALA A 213 -6.15 -6.07 -9.81
CA ALA A 213 -4.97 -6.94 -9.84
C ALA A 213 -4.27 -6.94 -8.49
N VAL A 214 -3.74 -8.10 -8.12
CA VAL A 214 -2.85 -8.28 -6.97
C VAL A 214 -1.61 -9.06 -7.41
N SER A 215 -0.44 -8.61 -6.97
CA SER A 215 0.83 -9.27 -7.27
C SER A 215 1.40 -9.96 -6.03
N SER A 216 2.14 -11.03 -6.27
CA SER A 216 2.96 -11.70 -5.27
C SER A 216 4.36 -11.97 -5.83
N PRO A 217 5.37 -11.16 -5.47
CA PRO A 217 6.75 -11.42 -5.88
C PRO A 217 7.28 -12.75 -5.30
N GLU A 218 6.96 -13.08 -4.06
CA GLU A 218 7.33 -14.35 -3.43
C GLU A 218 6.70 -15.57 -4.13
N GLY A 219 5.50 -15.37 -4.65
CA GLY A 219 4.72 -16.40 -5.34
C GLY A 219 4.91 -16.42 -6.86
N ASN A 220 5.57 -15.42 -7.43
CA ASN A 220 5.68 -15.25 -8.89
C ASN A 220 4.30 -15.24 -9.56
N SER A 221 3.31 -14.58 -8.94
CA SER A 221 1.91 -14.68 -9.36
C SER A 221 1.27 -13.30 -9.48
N LEU A 222 0.65 -13.04 -10.63
CA LEU A 222 -0.23 -11.91 -10.89
C LEU A 222 -1.65 -12.43 -11.04
N VAL A 223 -2.51 -12.08 -10.10
CA VAL A 223 -3.92 -12.50 -10.08
C VAL A 223 -4.82 -11.32 -10.35
N VAL A 224 -5.81 -11.50 -11.23
CA VAL A 224 -6.83 -10.50 -11.54
C VAL A 224 -8.18 -10.99 -11.02
N LEU A 225 -8.89 -10.08 -10.37
CA LEU A 225 -10.19 -10.29 -9.76
C LEU A 225 -11.25 -9.44 -10.48
N ASP A 226 -12.45 -9.96 -10.62
CA ASP A 226 -13.62 -9.15 -10.99
C ASP A 226 -14.05 -8.28 -9.80
N ALA A 227 -14.12 -6.97 -9.98
CA ALA A 227 -14.37 -6.04 -8.88
C ALA A 227 -15.79 -6.17 -8.28
N ALA A 228 -16.77 -6.59 -9.05
CA ALA A 228 -18.13 -6.73 -8.57
C ALA A 228 -18.28 -7.96 -7.66
N SER A 229 -17.76 -9.09 -8.10
CA SER A 229 -17.92 -10.38 -7.40
C SER A 229 -16.78 -10.74 -6.46
N GLY A 230 -15.57 -10.19 -6.66
CA GLY A 230 -14.36 -10.60 -5.96
C GLY A 230 -13.77 -11.93 -6.43
N ARG A 231 -14.29 -12.50 -7.52
CA ARG A 231 -13.83 -13.80 -8.04
C ARG A 231 -12.57 -13.65 -8.90
N VAL A 232 -11.69 -14.64 -8.83
CA VAL A 232 -10.52 -14.74 -9.70
C VAL A 232 -10.97 -14.91 -11.15
N VAL A 233 -10.51 -14.04 -12.05
CA VAL A 233 -10.77 -14.09 -13.50
C VAL A 233 -9.52 -14.41 -14.31
N ALA A 234 -8.33 -14.15 -13.76
CA ALA A 234 -7.06 -14.57 -14.35
C ALA A 234 -6.01 -14.83 -13.27
N ASN A 235 -5.10 -15.75 -13.56
CA ASN A 235 -3.91 -16.04 -12.75
C ASN A 235 -2.75 -16.33 -13.70
N SER A 236 -1.72 -15.48 -13.66
CA SER A 236 -0.58 -15.54 -14.56
C SER A 236 0.71 -15.70 -13.76
N ALA A 237 1.57 -16.62 -14.18
CA ALA A 237 2.92 -16.74 -13.64
C ALA A 237 3.78 -15.62 -14.21
N LEU A 238 4.35 -14.80 -13.34
CA LEU A 238 5.31 -13.74 -13.67
C LEU A 238 6.35 -13.66 -12.58
N VAL A 239 7.60 -14.02 -12.93
CA VAL A 239 8.69 -14.15 -11.96
C VAL A 239 8.96 -12.82 -11.27
N GLU A 240 8.99 -12.84 -9.92
CA GLU A 240 9.25 -11.67 -9.08
C GLU A 240 8.36 -10.46 -9.41
N VAL A 241 7.09 -10.70 -9.77
CA VAL A 241 6.16 -9.61 -10.09
C VAL A 241 5.95 -8.69 -8.90
N CYS A 242 6.26 -7.42 -9.07
CA CYS A 242 6.29 -6.40 -8.02
C CYS A 242 5.12 -5.42 -8.16
N GLY A 243 5.40 -4.19 -8.62
CA GLY A 243 4.41 -3.14 -8.80
C GLY A 243 3.43 -3.42 -9.92
N VAL A 244 2.17 -3.08 -9.71
CA VAL A 244 1.09 -3.22 -10.70
C VAL A 244 0.33 -1.90 -10.82
N ALA A 245 -0.02 -1.51 -12.05
CA ALA A 245 -0.87 -0.34 -12.32
C ALA A 245 -1.81 -0.60 -13.50
N PRO A 246 -2.97 0.08 -13.60
CA PRO A 246 -3.86 -0.02 -14.75
C PRO A 246 -3.18 0.37 -16.07
N ASP A 247 -3.42 -0.39 -17.14
CA ASP A 247 -2.96 -0.11 -18.50
C ASP A 247 -4.01 -0.49 -19.52
N GLY A 248 -4.75 0.49 -20.04
CA GLY A 248 -5.93 0.26 -20.84
C GLY A 248 -6.98 -0.57 -20.09
N THR A 249 -7.38 -1.71 -20.65
CA THR A 249 -8.25 -2.68 -19.97
C THR A 249 -7.49 -3.80 -19.25
N GLY A 250 -6.15 -3.76 -19.30
CA GLY A 250 -5.24 -4.68 -18.60
C GLY A 250 -4.47 -4.00 -17.49
N PHE A 251 -3.31 -4.59 -17.15
CA PHE A 251 -2.41 -4.09 -16.13
C PHE A 251 -0.98 -4.11 -16.63
N MET A 252 -0.25 -3.04 -16.38
CA MET A 252 1.19 -3.01 -16.46
C MET A 252 1.76 -3.56 -15.16
N ALA A 253 2.82 -4.36 -15.25
CA ALA A 253 3.51 -4.91 -14.10
C ALA A 253 5.02 -4.74 -14.23
N THR A 254 5.72 -4.57 -13.10
CA THR A 254 7.18 -4.61 -13.02
C THR A 254 7.64 -5.88 -12.31
N THR A 255 8.91 -6.27 -12.53
CA THR A 255 9.50 -7.44 -11.89
C THR A 255 10.81 -7.09 -11.20
N GLY A 256 11.18 -7.85 -10.18
CA GLY A 256 12.50 -7.76 -9.54
C GLY A 256 13.67 -8.08 -10.48
N ALA A 257 13.39 -8.73 -11.62
CA ALA A 257 14.38 -9.03 -12.67
C ALA A 257 14.57 -7.89 -13.69
N GLY A 258 13.96 -6.71 -13.46
CA GLY A 258 14.11 -5.54 -14.34
C GLY A 258 13.17 -5.52 -15.53
N GLU A 259 12.12 -6.34 -15.57
CA GLU A 259 11.16 -6.35 -16.66
C GLU A 259 9.98 -5.41 -16.36
N ILE A 260 9.42 -4.84 -17.44
CA ILE A 260 8.14 -4.14 -17.47
C ILE A 260 7.25 -4.89 -18.44
N VAL A 261 6.16 -5.45 -17.96
CA VAL A 261 5.16 -6.19 -18.75
C VAL A 261 3.95 -5.28 -18.93
N GLU A 262 3.61 -4.95 -20.16
CA GLU A 262 2.47 -4.11 -20.50
C GLU A 262 1.15 -4.89 -20.51
N GLY A 263 0.03 -4.20 -20.34
CA GLY A 263 -1.29 -4.80 -20.41
C GLY A 263 -1.62 -5.47 -21.77
N SER A 264 -0.90 -5.11 -22.82
CA SER A 264 -0.91 -5.76 -24.14
C SER A 264 -0.20 -7.12 -24.17
N GLY A 265 0.58 -7.46 -23.12
CA GLY A 265 1.46 -8.63 -23.07
C GLY A 265 2.86 -8.36 -23.62
N ALA A 266 3.16 -7.15 -24.12
CA ALA A 266 4.52 -6.79 -24.53
C ALA A 266 5.41 -6.66 -23.28
N THR A 267 6.67 -7.10 -23.41
CA THR A 267 7.67 -7.02 -22.33
C THR A 267 8.84 -6.18 -22.77
N ARG A 268 9.24 -5.24 -21.91
CA ARG A 268 10.46 -4.43 -22.04
C ARG A 268 11.40 -4.76 -20.90
N SER A 269 12.68 -4.95 -21.21
CA SER A 269 13.73 -5.21 -20.22
C SER A 269 14.51 -3.93 -19.91
N GLU A 270 14.69 -3.66 -18.63
CA GLU A 270 15.49 -2.57 -18.07
C GLU A 270 16.49 -3.18 -17.07
N PRO A 271 17.55 -3.85 -17.55
CA PRO A 271 18.38 -4.74 -16.72
C PRO A 271 19.16 -4.01 -15.62
N ASP A 272 19.29 -2.69 -15.71
CA ASP A 272 19.96 -1.88 -14.69
C ASP A 272 19.05 -1.55 -13.49
N TYR A 273 17.76 -1.96 -13.54
CA TYR A 273 16.79 -1.71 -12.50
C TYR A 273 16.31 -3.00 -11.84
N VAL A 274 16.14 -2.94 -10.53
CA VAL A 274 15.44 -3.91 -9.71
C VAL A 274 14.22 -3.21 -9.16
N TRP A 275 13.04 -3.53 -9.72
CA TRP A 275 11.80 -2.87 -9.34
C TRP A 275 11.30 -3.38 -7.99
N ASP A 276 10.65 -2.50 -7.22
CA ASP A 276 10.00 -2.83 -5.95
C ASP A 276 8.46 -2.84 -6.12
N ASN A 277 7.74 -3.09 -5.03
CA ASN A 277 6.30 -3.41 -5.01
C ASN A 277 5.36 -2.29 -5.47
N HIS A 278 5.87 -1.13 -5.87
CA HIS A 278 5.04 0.04 -6.14
C HIS A 278 5.17 0.50 -7.59
N MET A 279 4.01 0.65 -8.23
CA MET A 279 3.88 1.32 -9.51
C MET A 279 2.73 2.32 -9.42
N LEU A 280 2.98 3.56 -9.84
CA LEU A 280 1.97 4.60 -9.93
C LEU A 280 1.89 5.11 -11.36
N ARG A 281 0.69 5.08 -11.94
CA ARG A 281 0.42 5.76 -13.21
C ARG A 281 0.22 7.24 -12.96
N ILE A 282 1.02 8.06 -13.64
CA ILE A 282 0.89 9.52 -13.63
C ILE A 282 0.20 9.92 -14.93
N GLU A 283 -1.00 10.49 -14.84
CA GLU A 283 -1.66 11.09 -16.00
C GLU A 283 -1.11 12.51 -16.15
N GLN A 284 -0.65 12.83 -17.37
CA GLN A 284 -0.33 14.22 -17.70
C GLN A 284 -1.64 15.02 -17.72
N ALA A 285 -1.69 16.10 -16.95
CA ALA A 285 -2.76 17.08 -17.09
C ALA A 285 -2.78 17.57 -18.54
N ALA A 286 -3.93 17.49 -19.17
CA ALA A 286 -4.15 17.92 -20.54
C ALA A 286 -3.96 19.43 -20.68
#